data_d3297e45f34b2181bca3eca79f4638b5
#
_entry.id   d3297e45f34b2181bca3eca79f4638b5
#
_cell.length_a   1.000
_cell.length_b   1.000
_cell.length_c   1.000
_cell.angle_alpha   90.00
_cell.angle_beta   90.00
_cell.angle_gamma   90.00
#
_symmetry.space_group_name_H-M   'P 1'
#
loop_
_entity.id
_entity.type
_entity.pdbx_description
1 polymer ?
#
loop_
_entity_poly.entity_id
_entity_poly.type
_entity_poly.pdbx_seq_one_letter_code
_entity_poly.pdbx_strand_id
1 'polypeptide(L)'
;MMKKTLLSLLFAVSCIWSYGAGYQLNLQGLRQLAMGGGGTAVPWDASTIFYNPGGLSSLGSWQINASALFIMPNVEYAQLPTGSYTANSNAQTFYPFNFYAGGPLKKGSKWGLGLGVYTPFGSGLKWDDNWTGRFLVRSINLQSIFVQPTVSYKFNDHISVGAGYIYAFGSLDLTQALPLQDLTGAEGSAELKGNASGMGFNLGVHINANDKLQFGFTYRSRVDMKISSGNATFVVPTSLLSNFPNTNFSSKLPLPEVASVGVGYKVNEKLTLQLDVNFVGWSAYDSLKFDFTQHTSNLKDEHFPRFYHNTVAVRLGANYDVNKKLSLMGGLAYDPSPVSDGYVSPELPDADRYVITCGIAYRATSKLCIIAAAEFVNSIARDGTYDVMNFKGTYKTTAFTPGIGLSYNF
;
A
#
# COMPACT_ATOMS: atom_id res chain seq x y z
N MET A 1 -6.29 -21.64 37.71
CA MET A 1 -7.37 -21.51 36.73
C MET A 1 -7.10 -20.46 35.62
N MET A 2 -6.33 -19.40 35.85
CA MET A 2 -6.04 -18.35 34.82
C MET A 2 -5.20 -18.78 33.62
N LYS A 3 -4.38 -19.82 33.68
CA LYS A 3 -3.54 -20.29 32.55
C LYS A 3 -4.30 -21.04 31.46
N LYS A 4 -5.48 -21.58 31.74
CA LYS A 4 -6.30 -22.32 30.74
C LYS A 4 -7.26 -21.42 29.99
N THR A 5 -7.63 -20.25 30.51
CA THR A 5 -8.48 -19.26 29.86
C THR A 5 -7.72 -18.41 28.84
N LEU A 6 -6.40 -18.24 29.00
CA LEU A 6 -5.58 -17.52 28.00
C LEU A 6 -5.33 -18.37 26.74
N LEU A 7 -5.27 -19.70 26.89
CA LEU A 7 -5.06 -20.61 25.74
C LEU A 7 -6.33 -20.80 24.92
N SER A 8 -7.51 -20.67 25.51
CA SER A 8 -8.79 -20.76 24.79
C SER A 8 -9.15 -19.48 24.03
N LEU A 9 -8.60 -18.32 24.40
CA LEU A 9 -8.74 -17.10 23.61
C LEU A 9 -7.85 -17.09 22.35
N LEU A 10 -6.72 -17.80 22.37
CA LEU A 10 -5.85 -17.95 21.18
C LEU A 10 -6.44 -18.92 20.14
N PHE A 11 -7.31 -19.83 20.53
CA PHE A 11 -7.92 -20.82 19.62
C PHE A 11 -9.24 -20.34 18.98
N ALA A 12 -9.85 -19.28 19.50
CA ALA A 12 -11.10 -18.71 18.95
C ALA A 12 -10.91 -17.77 17.76
N VAL A 13 -9.64 -17.49 17.36
CA VAL A 13 -9.28 -16.64 16.20
C VAL A 13 -9.15 -17.44 14.90
N SER A 14 -9.35 -18.77 14.92
CA SER A 14 -9.03 -19.65 13.77
C SER A 14 -10.14 -19.83 12.72
N CYS A 15 -11.18 -18.99 12.70
CA CYS A 15 -12.22 -19.03 11.66
C CYS A 15 -12.54 -17.64 11.12
N ILE A 16 -11.52 -16.84 10.78
CA ILE A 16 -11.73 -15.63 9.98
C ILE A 16 -11.21 -15.96 8.58
N TRP A 17 -12.12 -16.00 7.63
CA TRP A 17 -11.81 -16.09 6.20
C TRP A 17 -10.96 -14.89 5.82
N SER A 18 -9.81 -15.14 5.25
CA SER A 18 -8.74 -14.16 5.08
C SER A 18 -8.62 -13.74 3.62
N TYR A 19 -8.49 -12.48 3.38
CA TYR A 19 -8.35 -11.87 2.05
C TYR A 19 -7.49 -10.57 2.05
N GLY A 20 -6.64 -10.26 1.11
CA GLY A 20 -5.41 -9.49 0.94
C GLY A 20 -5.32 -8.03 0.53
N ALA A 21 -4.14 -7.54 0.11
CA ALA A 21 -3.66 -6.16 0.19
C ALA A 21 -4.06 -5.24 -0.97
N GLY A 22 -4.62 -5.72 -2.08
CA GLY A 22 -4.93 -4.89 -3.25
C GLY A 22 -3.72 -4.08 -3.74
N TYR A 23 -3.90 -2.77 -3.99
CA TYR A 23 -2.84 -1.84 -4.41
C TYR A 23 -2.28 -0.98 -3.26
N GLN A 24 -2.47 -1.38 -2.00
CA GLN A 24 -1.87 -0.73 -0.84
C GLN A 24 -0.39 -1.13 -0.69
N LEU A 25 0.46 -0.13 -0.45
CA LEU A 25 1.87 -0.30 -0.12
C LEU A 25 2.07 -0.09 1.38
N ASN A 26 2.77 -0.99 2.05
CA ASN A 26 3.05 -0.91 3.49
C ASN A 26 4.50 -0.53 3.77
N LEU A 27 4.98 0.49 3.06
CA LEU A 27 6.39 0.89 2.98
C LEU A 27 6.70 2.22 3.67
N GLN A 28 5.77 2.78 4.46
CA GLN A 28 5.86 4.11 5.06
C GLN A 28 6.67 4.08 6.36
N GLY A 29 7.96 4.42 6.27
CA GLY A 29 8.89 4.36 7.38
C GLY A 29 9.71 3.07 7.39
N LEU A 30 11.02 3.25 7.21
CA LEU A 30 11.93 2.13 6.95
C LEU A 30 12.15 1.25 8.19
N ARG A 31 12.08 1.83 9.39
CA ARG A 31 12.15 1.07 10.64
C ARG A 31 10.91 0.18 10.81
N GLN A 32 9.73 0.71 10.52
CA GLN A 32 8.48 -0.01 10.62
C GLN A 32 8.38 -1.09 9.53
N LEU A 33 8.82 -0.81 8.31
CA LEU A 33 8.96 -1.81 7.25
C LEU A 33 9.81 -2.98 7.74
N ALA A 34 10.97 -2.73 8.34
CA ALA A 34 11.84 -3.77 8.88
C ALA A 34 11.17 -4.64 9.97
N MET A 35 10.06 -4.19 10.53
CA MET A 35 9.27 -4.86 11.57
C MET A 35 7.87 -5.25 11.10
N GLY A 36 7.74 -5.73 9.85
CA GLY A 36 6.48 -6.20 9.29
C GLY A 36 5.50 -5.10 8.87
N GLY A 37 5.93 -3.84 8.84
CA GLY A 37 5.08 -2.68 8.49
C GLY A 37 4.14 -2.25 9.61
N GLY A 38 4.35 -2.70 10.85
CA GLY A 38 3.62 -2.26 12.03
C GLY A 38 4.24 -1.00 12.66
N GLY A 39 3.44 -0.17 13.32
CA GLY A 39 3.92 1.08 13.95
C GLY A 39 2.83 1.86 14.66
N THR A 40 1.68 1.26 14.87
CA THR A 40 0.51 1.93 15.45
C THR A 40 0.69 2.26 16.94
N ALA A 41 1.35 1.38 17.72
CA ALA A 41 1.50 1.58 19.16
C ALA A 41 2.79 2.30 19.54
N VAL A 42 3.91 2.05 18.85
CA VAL A 42 5.22 2.55 19.25
C VAL A 42 5.67 3.68 18.32
N PRO A 43 5.80 4.92 18.80
CA PRO A 43 6.28 6.05 18.02
C PRO A 43 7.81 5.98 17.87
N TRP A 44 8.30 5.17 16.94
CA TRP A 44 9.72 4.94 16.74
C TRP A 44 10.49 6.17 16.23
N ASP A 45 9.86 6.95 15.36
CA ASP A 45 10.43 8.12 14.71
C ASP A 45 9.32 9.00 14.09
N ALA A 46 9.69 10.04 13.32
CA ALA A 46 8.73 10.97 12.72
C ALA A 46 7.75 10.30 11.72
N SER A 47 7.97 9.06 11.25
CA SER A 47 7.01 8.32 10.44
C SER A 47 5.72 7.95 11.21
N THR A 48 5.70 8.16 12.55
CA THR A 48 4.47 8.12 13.33
C THR A 48 3.39 9.07 12.80
N ILE A 49 3.75 10.11 12.04
CA ILE A 49 2.82 10.95 11.28
C ILE A 49 1.89 10.08 10.43
N PHE A 50 2.41 9.04 9.78
CA PHE A 50 1.63 8.08 9.03
C PHE A 50 0.95 7.06 9.93
N TYR A 51 1.72 6.37 10.79
CA TYR A 51 1.25 5.21 11.56
C TYR A 51 0.27 5.58 12.67
N ASN A 52 0.58 6.61 13.45
CA ASN A 52 -0.26 7.10 14.55
C ASN A 52 0.09 8.55 14.89
N PRO A 53 -0.64 9.53 14.35
CA PRO A 53 -0.35 10.94 14.61
C PRO A 53 -0.36 11.31 16.10
N GLY A 54 -1.07 10.54 16.94
CA GLY A 54 -1.05 10.71 18.40
C GLY A 54 0.33 10.54 19.03
N GLY A 55 1.20 9.71 18.43
CA GLY A 55 2.56 9.47 18.91
C GLY A 55 3.54 10.63 18.68
N LEU A 56 3.21 11.61 17.82
CA LEU A 56 4.13 12.65 17.40
C LEU A 56 4.60 13.55 18.54
N SER A 57 3.73 13.94 19.45
CA SER A 57 4.07 14.73 20.65
C SER A 57 4.84 13.95 21.72
N SER A 58 4.91 12.61 21.58
CA SER A 58 5.66 11.74 22.49
C SER A 58 7.10 11.49 22.05
N LEU A 59 7.50 11.95 20.87
CA LEU A 59 8.89 11.91 20.43
C LEU A 59 9.79 12.76 21.33
N GLY A 60 11.02 12.33 21.54
CA GLY A 60 11.96 13.02 22.44
C GLY A 60 12.47 14.37 21.89
N SER A 61 12.46 14.54 20.57
CA SER A 61 12.94 15.74 19.86
C SER A 61 12.30 15.83 18.48
N TRP A 62 12.53 16.94 17.80
CA TRP A 62 12.28 17.04 16.37
C TRP A 62 13.15 16.07 15.59
N GLN A 63 12.56 15.47 14.55
CA GLN A 63 13.21 14.48 13.72
C GLN A 63 12.91 14.72 12.25
N ILE A 64 13.87 14.39 11.41
CA ILE A 64 13.69 14.27 9.96
C ILE A 64 14.04 12.84 9.58
N ASN A 65 13.12 12.18 8.86
CA ASN A 65 13.33 10.87 8.28
C ASN A 65 13.15 10.95 6.77
N ALA A 66 14.10 10.40 6.02
CA ALA A 66 14.00 10.26 4.57
C ALA A 66 14.41 8.85 4.17
N SER A 67 13.66 8.21 3.27
CA SER A 67 13.99 6.89 2.77
C SER A 67 13.59 6.73 1.31
N ALA A 68 14.37 5.91 0.60
CA ALA A 68 14.09 5.43 -0.75
C ALA A 68 14.00 3.91 -0.72
N LEU A 69 13.06 3.36 -1.48
CA LEU A 69 12.81 1.94 -1.60
C LEU A 69 12.82 1.54 -3.07
N PHE A 70 13.07 0.26 -3.33
CA PHE A 70 13.22 -0.29 -4.68
C PHE A 70 12.32 -1.51 -4.79
N ILE A 71 11.08 -1.35 -5.27
CA ILE A 71 10.14 -2.48 -5.42
C ILE A 71 10.44 -3.19 -6.74
N MET A 72 10.78 -4.46 -6.67
CA MET A 72 11.01 -5.36 -7.81
C MET A 72 9.95 -6.46 -7.80
N PRO A 73 8.77 -6.25 -8.42
CA PRO A 73 7.73 -7.25 -8.51
C PRO A 73 7.99 -8.23 -9.64
N ASN A 74 7.50 -9.46 -9.47
CA ASN A 74 7.38 -10.47 -10.51
C ASN A 74 6.00 -11.13 -10.41
N VAL A 75 5.28 -11.17 -11.51
CA VAL A 75 3.98 -11.83 -11.62
C VAL A 75 4.07 -12.95 -12.64
N GLU A 76 3.75 -14.15 -12.21
CA GLU A 76 3.66 -15.35 -13.03
C GLU A 76 2.20 -15.62 -13.37
N TYR A 77 1.93 -15.99 -14.61
CA TYR A 77 0.63 -16.39 -15.13
C TYR A 77 0.72 -17.74 -15.82
N ALA A 78 -0.24 -18.63 -15.56
CA ALA A 78 -0.46 -19.87 -16.29
C ALA A 78 -1.92 -19.98 -16.71
N GLN A 79 -2.17 -20.24 -18.00
CA GLN A 79 -3.52 -20.32 -18.54
C GLN A 79 -4.26 -21.57 -18.05
N LEU A 80 -5.49 -21.39 -17.59
CA LEU A 80 -6.37 -22.51 -17.22
C LEU A 80 -7.26 -22.93 -18.41
N PRO A 81 -7.65 -24.23 -18.46
CA PRO A 81 -7.35 -25.32 -17.50
C PRO A 81 -6.05 -26.05 -17.77
N THR A 82 -5.39 -25.83 -18.88
CA THR A 82 -4.31 -26.70 -19.36
C THR A 82 -2.91 -26.32 -18.87
N GLY A 83 -2.70 -25.08 -18.44
CA GLY A 83 -1.36 -24.52 -18.16
C GLY A 83 -0.42 -24.49 -19.39
N SER A 84 -0.95 -24.71 -20.59
CA SER A 84 -0.17 -24.84 -21.84
C SER A 84 0.50 -23.52 -22.26
N TYR A 85 -0.04 -22.39 -21.82
CA TYR A 85 0.55 -21.07 -22.01
C TYR A 85 0.92 -20.46 -20.65
N THR A 86 2.14 -19.98 -20.54
CA THR A 86 2.64 -19.25 -19.38
C THR A 86 3.23 -17.91 -19.78
N ALA A 87 3.14 -16.93 -18.91
CA ALA A 87 3.77 -15.62 -19.08
C ALA A 87 4.31 -15.11 -17.74
N ASN A 88 5.37 -14.32 -17.81
CA ASN A 88 5.88 -13.55 -16.68
C ASN A 88 5.74 -12.07 -16.99
N SER A 89 5.50 -11.27 -15.97
CA SER A 89 5.59 -9.83 -16.13
C SER A 89 7.01 -9.40 -16.49
N ASN A 90 7.13 -8.34 -17.27
CA ASN A 90 8.42 -7.76 -17.61
C ASN A 90 9.06 -7.18 -16.34
N ALA A 91 10.37 -7.38 -16.19
CA ALA A 91 11.10 -6.85 -15.05
C ALA A 91 11.00 -5.33 -14.99
N GLN A 92 10.52 -4.83 -13.86
CA GLN A 92 10.40 -3.40 -13.56
C GLN A 92 10.91 -3.12 -12.15
N THR A 93 11.35 -1.88 -11.91
CA THR A 93 11.70 -1.41 -10.57
C THR A 93 10.96 -0.10 -10.32
N PHE A 94 10.24 -0.02 -9.21
CA PHE A 94 9.55 1.18 -8.76
C PHE A 94 10.28 1.80 -7.58
N TYR A 95 10.22 3.13 -7.47
CA TYR A 95 11.01 3.91 -6.52
C TYR A 95 10.14 4.73 -5.55
N PRO A 96 9.33 4.10 -4.69
CA PRO A 96 8.61 4.84 -3.68
C PRO A 96 9.58 5.47 -2.68
N PHE A 97 9.18 6.60 -2.13
CA PHE A 97 9.95 7.32 -1.14
C PHE A 97 9.08 7.76 0.03
N ASN A 98 9.73 8.06 1.15
CA ASN A 98 9.10 8.64 2.31
C ASN A 98 9.95 9.78 2.86
N PHE A 99 9.29 10.85 3.23
CA PHE A 99 9.89 11.98 3.94
C PHE A 99 8.98 12.40 5.08
N TYR A 100 9.54 12.50 6.26
CA TYR A 100 8.83 12.98 7.45
C TYR A 100 9.68 13.98 8.18
N ALA A 101 9.07 15.06 8.62
CA ALA A 101 9.68 16.04 9.51
C ALA A 101 8.69 16.38 10.62
N GLY A 102 9.07 16.19 11.88
CA GLY A 102 8.14 16.49 12.97
C GLY A 102 8.65 16.09 14.35
N GLY A 103 7.87 16.45 15.34
CA GLY A 103 8.15 16.20 16.76
C GLY A 103 7.50 17.26 17.65
N PRO A 104 7.84 17.27 18.95
CA PRO A 104 7.32 18.28 19.87
C PRO A 104 7.84 19.67 19.50
N LEU A 105 7.03 20.72 19.63
CA LEU A 105 7.39 22.10 19.28
C LEU A 105 8.67 22.59 19.99
N LYS A 106 8.88 22.14 21.22
CA LYS A 106 10.11 22.32 22.01
C LYS A 106 10.18 21.17 23.00
N LYS A 107 11.36 20.93 23.57
CA LYS A 107 11.54 19.91 24.61
C LYS A 107 10.50 20.08 25.73
N GLY A 108 9.73 19.02 26.02
CA GLY A 108 8.68 19.01 27.02
C GLY A 108 7.35 19.67 26.59
N SER A 109 7.23 20.11 25.33
CA SER A 109 5.98 20.64 24.80
C SER A 109 4.90 19.55 24.77
N LYS A 110 3.67 19.92 25.12
CA LYS A 110 2.49 19.09 24.91
C LYS A 110 2.05 19.04 23.45
N TRP A 111 2.43 20.01 22.64
CA TRP A 111 2.10 20.10 21.24
C TRP A 111 3.21 19.54 20.37
N GLY A 112 2.85 18.73 19.40
CA GLY A 112 3.69 18.27 18.31
C GLY A 112 3.15 18.69 16.97
N LEU A 113 4.05 19.03 16.04
CA LEU A 113 3.73 19.36 14.65
C LEU A 113 4.58 18.50 13.72
N GLY A 114 4.07 18.23 12.54
CA GLY A 114 4.84 17.52 11.53
C GLY A 114 4.24 17.59 10.15
N LEU A 115 5.06 17.19 9.18
CA LEU A 115 4.73 17.04 7.78
C LEU A 115 5.25 15.69 7.29
N GLY A 116 4.37 14.92 6.65
CA GLY A 116 4.73 13.69 5.93
C GLY A 116 4.49 13.85 4.43
N VAL A 117 5.42 13.31 3.62
CA VAL A 117 5.26 13.13 2.18
C VAL A 117 5.63 11.69 1.87
N TYR A 118 4.66 10.89 1.38
CA TYR A 118 4.85 9.45 1.25
C TYR A 118 3.92 8.83 0.21
N THR A 119 4.20 7.57 -0.19
CA THR A 119 3.51 6.85 -1.26
C THR A 119 2.78 5.62 -0.72
N PRO A 120 1.51 5.73 -0.23
CA PRO A 120 0.84 4.62 0.45
C PRO A 120 0.08 3.68 -0.48
N PHE A 121 -0.16 4.05 -1.72
CA PHE A 121 -0.85 3.25 -2.71
C PHE A 121 -0.14 3.37 -4.06
N GLY A 122 -0.08 2.25 -4.76
CA GLY A 122 0.49 2.17 -6.08
C GLY A 122 0.38 0.75 -6.66
N SER A 123 0.42 0.65 -7.97
CA SER A 123 0.49 -0.61 -8.68
C SER A 123 1.27 -0.38 -9.98
N GLY A 124 2.11 -1.32 -10.34
CA GLY A 124 2.82 -1.27 -11.60
C GLY A 124 3.04 -2.67 -12.14
N LEU A 125 2.63 -2.88 -13.38
CA LEU A 125 2.75 -4.16 -14.07
C LEU A 125 2.88 -3.91 -15.56
N LYS A 126 3.75 -4.69 -16.23
CA LYS A 126 3.88 -4.70 -17.67
C LYS A 126 4.04 -6.14 -18.15
N TRP A 127 3.23 -6.52 -19.10
CA TRP A 127 3.31 -7.79 -19.83
C TRP A 127 3.94 -7.58 -21.21
N ASP A 128 4.33 -8.68 -21.85
CA ASP A 128 4.74 -8.62 -23.26
C ASP A 128 3.59 -8.17 -24.15
N ASP A 129 3.90 -7.44 -25.22
CA ASP A 129 2.89 -6.86 -26.12
C ASP A 129 1.96 -7.92 -26.73
N ASN A 130 2.45 -9.15 -26.92
CA ASN A 130 1.72 -10.26 -27.54
C ASN A 130 1.20 -11.31 -26.55
N TRP A 131 1.24 -11.06 -25.24
CA TRP A 131 0.73 -12.01 -24.28
C TRP A 131 -0.79 -12.23 -24.42
N THR A 132 -1.29 -13.38 -23.95
CA THR A 132 -2.69 -13.80 -24.20
C THR A 132 -3.74 -12.83 -23.64
N GLY A 133 -3.44 -12.13 -22.54
CA GLY A 133 -4.33 -11.15 -21.90
C GLY A 133 -4.13 -9.70 -22.36
N ARG A 134 -3.44 -9.43 -23.45
CA ARG A 134 -3.13 -8.07 -23.95
C ARG A 134 -4.35 -7.20 -24.21
N PHE A 135 -5.51 -7.81 -24.47
CA PHE A 135 -6.77 -7.08 -24.67
C PHE A 135 -7.41 -6.62 -23.35
N LEU A 136 -6.89 -7.10 -22.20
CA LEU A 136 -7.27 -6.64 -20.88
C LEU A 136 -6.28 -5.61 -20.36
N VAL A 137 -4.98 -5.91 -20.49
CA VAL A 137 -3.89 -5.03 -20.08
C VAL A 137 -2.59 -5.41 -20.77
N ARG A 138 -1.83 -4.43 -21.23
CA ARG A 138 -0.40 -4.54 -21.58
C ARG A 138 0.44 -3.96 -20.46
N SER A 139 0.05 -2.79 -19.96
CA SER A 139 0.72 -2.17 -18.82
C SER A 139 -0.24 -1.33 -17.99
N ILE A 140 0.04 -1.28 -16.69
CA ILE A 140 -0.59 -0.34 -15.77
C ILE A 140 0.49 0.28 -14.88
N ASN A 141 0.37 1.59 -14.65
CA ASN A 141 1.16 2.30 -13.66
C ASN A 141 0.23 3.25 -12.89
N LEU A 142 0.00 2.93 -11.65
CA LEU A 142 -0.78 3.72 -10.70
C LEU A 142 0.16 4.25 -9.63
N GLN A 143 0.21 5.55 -9.44
CA GLN A 143 1.01 6.20 -8.41
C GLN A 143 0.16 7.12 -7.57
N SER A 144 0.41 7.16 -6.25
CA SER A 144 -0.17 8.16 -5.36
C SER A 144 0.87 8.71 -4.40
N ILE A 145 0.85 10.01 -4.18
CA ILE A 145 1.69 10.72 -3.22
C ILE A 145 0.76 11.46 -2.27
N PHE A 146 0.98 11.28 -0.97
CA PHE A 146 0.24 11.93 0.08
C PHE A 146 1.12 12.98 0.74
N VAL A 147 0.55 14.17 0.96
CA VAL A 147 1.13 15.25 1.77
C VAL A 147 0.24 15.40 2.99
N GLN A 148 0.83 15.20 4.18
CA GLN A 148 0.09 15.15 5.44
C GLN A 148 0.69 16.11 6.47
N PRO A 149 0.24 17.38 6.57
CA PRO A 149 0.44 18.17 7.78
C PRO A 149 -0.30 17.53 8.96
N THR A 150 0.34 17.53 10.12
CA THR A 150 -0.14 16.81 11.30
C THR A 150 0.07 17.65 12.55
N VAL A 151 -0.91 17.64 13.45
CA VAL A 151 -0.84 18.18 14.79
C VAL A 151 -1.11 17.07 15.80
N SER A 152 -0.41 17.08 16.93
CA SER A 152 -0.68 16.20 18.05
C SER A 152 -0.67 16.97 19.38
N TYR A 153 -1.38 16.40 20.36
CA TYR A 153 -1.45 16.96 21.70
C TYR A 153 -1.34 15.88 22.76
N LYS A 154 -0.39 16.06 23.67
CA LYS A 154 -0.14 15.19 24.80
C LYS A 154 -0.90 15.73 26.01
N PHE A 155 -1.99 15.05 26.43
CA PHE A 155 -2.77 15.44 27.60
C PHE A 155 -1.97 15.28 28.87
N ASN A 156 -1.34 14.10 29.02
CA ASN A 156 -0.48 13.72 30.13
C ASN A 156 0.58 12.72 29.62
N ASP A 157 1.36 12.12 30.52
CA ASP A 157 2.42 11.16 30.14
C ASP A 157 1.87 9.81 29.63
N HIS A 158 0.57 9.57 29.79
CA HIS A 158 -0.08 8.34 29.36
C HIS A 158 -0.85 8.47 28.05
N ILE A 159 -1.47 9.62 27.76
CA ILE A 159 -2.40 9.75 26.65
C ILE A 159 -2.03 10.95 25.78
N SER A 160 -1.93 10.70 24.49
CA SER A 160 -1.79 11.71 23.45
C SER A 160 -2.68 11.40 22.25
N VAL A 161 -3.11 12.45 21.57
CA VAL A 161 -3.95 12.36 20.36
C VAL A 161 -3.32 13.14 19.23
N GLY A 162 -3.70 12.84 18.01
CA GLY A 162 -3.23 13.58 16.84
C GLY A 162 -4.20 13.51 15.69
N ALA A 163 -4.08 14.49 14.82
CA ALA A 163 -4.84 14.59 13.58
C ALA A 163 -3.95 15.09 12.45
N GLY A 164 -4.10 14.52 11.28
CA GLY A 164 -3.45 14.93 10.05
C GLY A 164 -4.48 15.18 8.94
N TYR A 165 -4.31 16.25 8.20
CA TYR A 165 -5.01 16.46 6.94
C TYR A 165 -4.22 15.79 5.82
N ILE A 166 -4.89 15.14 4.87
CA ILE A 166 -4.25 14.47 3.74
C ILE A 166 -4.68 15.18 2.45
N TYR A 167 -3.72 15.68 1.70
CA TYR A 167 -3.86 16.00 0.29
C TYR A 167 -3.13 14.94 -0.53
N ALA A 168 -3.86 14.26 -1.41
CA ALA A 168 -3.35 13.20 -2.26
C ALA A 168 -3.35 13.64 -3.71
N PHE A 169 -2.27 13.33 -4.43
CA PHE A 169 -2.17 13.48 -5.87
C PHE A 169 -1.46 12.26 -6.47
N GLY A 170 -1.70 12.00 -7.75
CA GLY A 170 -1.16 10.83 -8.40
C GLY A 170 -1.48 10.79 -9.88
N SER A 171 -1.13 9.68 -10.51
CA SER A 171 -1.35 9.45 -11.93
C SER A 171 -1.76 8.00 -12.21
N LEU A 172 -2.52 7.83 -13.28
CA LEU A 172 -2.83 6.56 -13.91
C LEU A 172 -2.28 6.57 -15.34
N ASP A 173 -1.62 5.48 -15.72
CA ASP A 173 -1.25 5.16 -17.10
C ASP A 173 -1.63 3.69 -17.36
N LEU A 174 -2.61 3.46 -18.22
CA LEU A 174 -3.13 2.13 -18.55
C LEU A 174 -3.04 1.95 -20.07
N THR A 175 -2.47 0.83 -20.52
CA THR A 175 -2.36 0.49 -21.93
C THR A 175 -2.89 -0.92 -22.17
N GLN A 176 -3.69 -1.09 -23.23
CA GLN A 176 -4.17 -2.38 -23.70
C GLN A 176 -4.19 -2.46 -25.24
N ALA A 177 -4.20 -3.69 -25.79
CA ALA A 177 -4.48 -3.90 -27.20
C ALA A 177 -5.99 -3.78 -27.46
N LEU A 178 -6.33 -3.43 -28.69
CA LEU A 178 -7.69 -3.54 -29.21
C LEU A 178 -7.75 -4.68 -30.24
N PRO A 179 -8.84 -5.51 -30.25
CA PRO A 179 -8.97 -6.60 -31.22
C PRO A 179 -9.39 -6.09 -32.59
N LEU A 180 -8.68 -5.06 -33.08
CA LEU A 180 -8.90 -4.40 -34.35
C LEU A 180 -7.58 -4.47 -35.12
N GLN A 181 -7.58 -5.06 -36.32
CA GLN A 181 -6.38 -5.21 -37.11
C GLN A 181 -6.45 -4.37 -38.38
N ASP A 182 -5.33 -3.80 -38.77
CA ASP A 182 -5.17 -3.19 -40.08
C ASP A 182 -4.84 -4.22 -41.18
N LEU A 183 -4.65 -3.78 -42.40
CA LEU A 183 -4.34 -4.66 -43.55
C LEU A 183 -2.97 -5.37 -43.39
N THR A 184 -2.10 -4.90 -42.52
CA THR A 184 -0.80 -5.53 -42.22
C THR A 184 -0.88 -6.55 -41.10
N GLY A 185 -2.05 -6.66 -40.44
CA GLY A 185 -2.26 -7.49 -39.28
C GLY A 185 -1.84 -6.85 -37.94
N ALA A 186 -1.46 -5.57 -37.95
CA ALA A 186 -1.12 -4.85 -36.73
C ALA A 186 -2.38 -4.56 -35.89
N GLU A 187 -2.34 -4.90 -34.62
CA GLU A 187 -3.44 -4.68 -33.69
C GLU A 187 -3.53 -3.22 -33.26
N GLY A 188 -4.75 -2.75 -33.03
CA GLY A 188 -4.99 -1.46 -32.40
C GLY A 188 -4.53 -1.42 -30.95
N SER A 189 -4.49 -0.22 -30.37
CA SER A 189 -4.22 -0.02 -28.95
C SER A 189 -5.04 1.12 -28.38
N ALA A 190 -5.31 1.04 -27.07
CA ALA A 190 -5.87 2.11 -26.27
C ALA A 190 -4.90 2.46 -25.14
N GLU A 191 -4.71 3.75 -24.90
CA GLU A 191 -3.93 4.30 -23.80
C GLU A 191 -4.78 5.30 -23.02
N LEU A 192 -4.90 5.11 -21.72
CA LEU A 192 -5.61 5.99 -20.78
C LEU A 192 -4.62 6.62 -19.82
N LYS A 193 -4.41 7.93 -19.91
CA LYS A 193 -3.50 8.68 -19.04
C LYS A 193 -4.23 9.81 -18.33
N GLY A 194 -4.04 9.92 -17.01
CA GLY A 194 -4.65 11.00 -16.25
C GLY A 194 -3.99 11.26 -14.91
N ASN A 195 -4.05 12.54 -14.50
CA ASN A 195 -3.65 12.95 -13.16
C ASN A 195 -4.88 12.96 -12.24
N ALA A 196 -4.70 12.47 -11.03
CA ALA A 196 -5.74 12.36 -10.02
C ALA A 196 -5.39 13.16 -8.77
N SER A 197 -6.40 13.64 -8.08
CA SER A 197 -6.25 14.23 -6.74
C SER A 197 -7.39 13.84 -5.84
N GLY A 198 -7.15 13.92 -4.53
CA GLY A 198 -8.14 13.59 -3.50
C GLY A 198 -7.74 14.18 -2.15
N MET A 199 -8.64 14.10 -1.18
CA MET A 199 -8.44 14.61 0.17
C MET A 199 -8.94 13.62 1.20
N GLY A 200 -8.31 13.65 2.37
CA GLY A 200 -8.68 12.80 3.49
C GLY A 200 -8.09 13.29 4.80
N PHE A 201 -8.17 12.46 5.82
CA PHE A 201 -7.60 12.76 7.13
C PHE A 201 -7.10 11.49 7.82
N ASN A 202 -6.24 11.67 8.82
CA ASN A 202 -5.71 10.64 9.70
C ASN A 202 -5.89 11.09 11.14
N LEU A 203 -6.45 10.22 11.97
CA LEU A 203 -6.62 10.44 13.41
C LEU A 203 -5.86 9.37 14.18
N GLY A 204 -5.36 9.70 15.37
CA GLY A 204 -4.66 8.74 16.18
C GLY A 204 -4.73 9.03 17.67
N VAL A 205 -4.73 7.94 18.43
CA VAL A 205 -4.61 7.93 19.90
C VAL A 205 -3.42 7.05 20.26
N HIS A 206 -2.50 7.58 21.02
CA HIS A 206 -1.38 6.84 21.58
C HIS A 206 -1.53 6.78 23.12
N ILE A 207 -1.39 5.58 23.69
CA ILE A 207 -1.51 5.32 25.10
C ILE A 207 -0.24 4.65 25.61
N ASN A 208 0.47 5.31 26.50
CA ASN A 208 1.59 4.79 27.23
C ASN A 208 1.08 4.26 28.59
N ALA A 209 0.67 2.98 28.65
CA ALA A 209 0.06 2.42 29.85
C ALA A 209 1.06 2.32 31.00
N ASN A 210 2.33 2.01 30.71
CA ASN A 210 3.46 2.01 31.62
C ASN A 210 4.78 1.91 30.83
N ASP A 211 5.93 1.82 31.50
CA ASP A 211 7.26 1.79 30.88
C ASP A 211 7.49 0.61 29.93
N LYS A 212 6.61 -0.39 29.93
CA LYS A 212 6.74 -1.60 29.09
C LYS A 212 5.62 -1.76 28.06
N LEU A 213 4.45 -1.18 28.28
CA LEU A 213 3.26 -1.48 27.50
C LEU A 213 2.67 -0.21 26.91
N GLN A 214 2.53 -0.22 25.58
CA GLN A 214 1.94 0.86 24.80
C GLN A 214 0.80 0.33 23.94
N PHE A 215 -0.20 1.16 23.69
CA PHE A 215 -1.30 0.90 22.77
C PHE A 215 -1.43 2.06 21.77
N GLY A 216 -1.90 1.73 20.59
CA GLY A 216 -2.22 2.71 19.56
C GLY A 216 -3.54 2.38 18.90
N PHE A 217 -4.27 3.42 18.54
CA PHE A 217 -5.50 3.34 17.73
C PHE A 217 -5.43 4.41 16.66
N THR A 218 -5.68 4.05 15.41
CA THR A 218 -5.66 5.00 14.31
C THR A 218 -6.83 4.76 13.36
N TYR A 219 -7.25 5.84 12.72
CA TYR A 219 -8.19 5.80 11.62
C TYR A 219 -7.72 6.76 10.53
N ARG A 220 -7.48 6.22 9.35
CA ARG A 220 -7.25 6.98 8.12
C ARG A 220 -8.49 6.85 7.25
N SER A 221 -9.05 8.00 6.87
CA SER A 221 -10.23 8.04 6.02
C SER A 221 -9.95 7.51 4.61
N ARG A 222 -10.99 7.07 3.95
CA ARG A 222 -10.98 6.87 2.50
C ARG A 222 -10.56 8.16 1.78
N VAL A 223 -9.81 8.02 0.69
CA VAL A 223 -9.45 9.10 -0.23
C VAL A 223 -9.94 8.74 -1.62
N ASP A 224 -10.90 9.49 -2.12
CA ASP A 224 -11.39 9.33 -3.49
C ASP A 224 -10.47 10.09 -4.46
N MET A 225 -9.61 9.36 -5.17
CA MET A 225 -8.75 9.92 -6.22
C MET A 225 -9.57 10.15 -7.49
N LYS A 226 -9.70 11.40 -7.91
CA LYS A 226 -10.51 11.79 -9.06
C LYS A 226 -9.61 12.25 -10.20
N ILE A 227 -9.78 11.65 -11.37
CA ILE A 227 -9.29 12.14 -12.66
C ILE A 227 -10.44 12.95 -13.27
N SER A 228 -10.33 14.27 -13.28
CA SER A 228 -11.38 15.14 -13.84
C SER A 228 -11.28 15.26 -15.36
N SER A 229 -10.07 15.13 -15.91
CA SER A 229 -9.82 15.15 -17.36
C SER A 229 -8.53 14.40 -17.64
N GLY A 230 -8.65 13.14 -18.01
CA GLY A 230 -7.58 12.30 -18.53
C GLY A 230 -7.64 12.28 -20.06
N ASN A 231 -6.60 11.78 -20.72
CA ASN A 231 -6.51 11.60 -22.15
C ASN A 231 -6.69 10.13 -22.52
N ALA A 232 -7.64 9.83 -23.40
CA ALA A 232 -7.81 8.54 -24.04
C ALA A 232 -7.30 8.63 -25.48
N THR A 233 -6.27 7.85 -25.78
CA THR A 233 -5.63 7.82 -27.11
C THR A 233 -5.84 6.45 -27.73
N PHE A 234 -6.38 6.43 -28.95
CA PHE A 234 -6.65 5.20 -29.67
C PHE A 234 -5.82 5.14 -30.93
N VAL A 235 -5.09 4.06 -31.13
CA VAL A 235 -4.41 3.72 -32.39
C VAL A 235 -5.24 2.62 -33.03
N VAL A 236 -5.89 2.94 -34.13
CA VAL A 236 -6.80 2.01 -34.85
C VAL A 236 -6.58 2.15 -36.36
N PRO A 237 -7.01 1.16 -37.18
CA PRO A 237 -7.01 1.29 -38.62
C PRO A 237 -7.69 2.58 -39.11
N THR A 238 -7.18 3.20 -40.15
CA THR A 238 -7.64 4.50 -40.67
C THR A 238 -9.16 4.54 -40.93
N SER A 239 -9.73 3.41 -41.34
CA SER A 239 -11.19 3.26 -41.58
C SER A 239 -12.04 3.33 -40.29
N LEU A 240 -11.41 3.19 -39.12
CA LEU A 240 -12.09 3.17 -37.82
C LEU A 240 -11.80 4.42 -36.96
N LEU A 241 -11.03 5.39 -37.44
CA LEU A 241 -10.69 6.61 -36.71
C LEU A 241 -11.93 7.39 -36.22
N SER A 242 -12.98 7.44 -37.03
CA SER A 242 -14.25 8.08 -36.62
C SER A 242 -15.00 7.33 -35.52
N ASN A 243 -14.74 6.04 -35.38
CA ASN A 243 -15.38 5.18 -34.38
C ASN A 243 -14.64 5.21 -33.03
N PHE A 244 -13.34 5.53 -33.05
CA PHE A 244 -12.47 5.62 -31.87
C PHE A 244 -11.68 6.94 -31.87
N PRO A 245 -12.36 8.10 -31.75
CA PRO A 245 -11.68 9.39 -31.68
C PRO A 245 -10.88 9.49 -30.39
N ASN A 246 -9.70 10.11 -30.46
CA ASN A 246 -9.00 10.54 -29.26
C ASN A 246 -9.88 11.51 -28.48
N THR A 247 -10.02 11.29 -27.18
CA THR A 247 -10.97 12.03 -26.34
C THR A 247 -10.47 12.17 -24.91
N ASN A 248 -11.14 12.98 -24.12
CA ASN A 248 -10.89 13.02 -22.69
C ASN A 248 -11.80 12.02 -21.96
N PHE A 249 -11.37 11.63 -20.74
CA PHE A 249 -12.20 10.83 -19.84
C PHE A 249 -12.14 11.37 -18.42
N SER A 250 -13.14 11.03 -17.63
CA SER A 250 -13.10 11.14 -16.18
C SER A 250 -13.13 9.76 -15.53
N SER A 251 -12.55 9.66 -14.32
CA SER A 251 -12.52 8.42 -13.55
C SER A 251 -12.36 8.70 -12.07
N LYS A 252 -12.70 7.72 -11.24
CA LYS A 252 -12.56 7.79 -9.78
C LYS A 252 -12.05 6.46 -9.25
N LEU A 253 -10.95 6.51 -8.48
CA LEU A 253 -10.39 5.38 -7.76
C LEU A 253 -10.46 5.64 -6.26
N PRO A 254 -11.25 4.88 -5.48
CA PRO A 254 -11.27 5.01 -4.03
C PRO A 254 -10.05 4.30 -3.42
N LEU A 255 -9.22 5.04 -2.69
CA LEU A 255 -8.20 4.48 -1.80
C LEU A 255 -8.88 4.19 -0.45
N PRO A 256 -8.85 2.94 0.04
CA PRO A 256 -9.67 2.51 1.17
C PRO A 256 -9.31 3.21 2.47
N GLU A 257 -10.29 3.29 3.36
CA GLU A 257 -10.04 3.63 4.75
C GLU A 257 -9.27 2.54 5.46
N VAL A 258 -8.52 2.92 6.51
CA VAL A 258 -7.76 1.97 7.34
C VAL A 258 -7.97 2.31 8.80
N ALA A 259 -8.46 1.34 9.58
CA ALA A 259 -8.50 1.40 11.04
C ALA A 259 -7.49 0.43 11.62
N SER A 260 -6.64 0.89 12.53
CA SER A 260 -5.57 0.06 13.10
C SER A 260 -5.58 0.08 14.62
N VAL A 261 -5.31 -1.08 15.20
CA VAL A 261 -5.04 -1.26 16.62
C VAL A 261 -3.66 -1.86 16.77
N GLY A 262 -2.84 -1.28 17.63
CA GLY A 262 -1.50 -1.75 17.90
C GLY A 262 -1.20 -1.94 19.37
N VAL A 263 -0.32 -2.89 19.64
CA VAL A 263 0.25 -3.15 20.97
C VAL A 263 1.77 -3.20 20.83
N GLY A 264 2.46 -2.43 21.66
CA GLY A 264 3.91 -2.46 21.80
C GLY A 264 4.30 -2.94 23.19
N TYR A 265 5.22 -3.91 23.26
CA TYR A 265 5.66 -4.46 24.53
C TYR A 265 7.19 -4.52 24.62
N LYS A 266 7.74 -3.76 25.56
CA LYS A 266 9.16 -3.78 25.91
C LYS A 266 9.44 -4.96 26.84
N VAL A 267 9.91 -6.07 26.26
CA VAL A 267 10.20 -7.31 27.01
C VAL A 267 11.30 -7.07 28.05
N ASN A 268 12.35 -6.38 27.62
CA ASN A 268 13.47 -5.93 28.45
C ASN A 268 14.12 -4.68 27.81
N GLU A 269 15.25 -4.22 28.34
CA GLU A 269 15.94 -3.02 27.85
C GLU A 269 16.44 -3.11 26.39
N LYS A 270 16.52 -4.31 25.85
CA LYS A 270 17.04 -4.55 24.49
C LYS A 270 15.97 -4.98 23.50
N LEU A 271 14.88 -5.61 23.94
CA LEU A 271 13.89 -6.23 23.06
C LEU A 271 12.54 -5.56 23.20
N THR A 272 12.05 -5.01 22.11
CA THR A 272 10.67 -4.52 21.98
C THR A 272 9.95 -5.33 20.89
N LEU A 273 8.77 -5.82 21.21
CA LEU A 273 7.85 -6.49 20.31
C LEU A 273 6.69 -5.56 19.98
N GLN A 274 6.12 -5.70 18.79
CA GLN A 274 4.90 -5.00 18.41
C GLN A 274 3.98 -5.91 17.61
N LEU A 275 2.68 -5.70 17.80
CA LEU A 275 1.62 -6.37 17.06
C LEU A 275 0.62 -5.32 16.61
N ASP A 276 0.33 -5.30 15.31
CA ASP A 276 -0.69 -4.44 14.72
C ASP A 276 -1.75 -5.29 14.01
N VAL A 277 -3.00 -4.88 14.15
CA VAL A 277 -4.16 -5.41 13.42
C VAL A 277 -4.77 -4.25 12.64
N ASN A 278 -4.84 -4.40 11.32
CA ASN A 278 -5.29 -3.37 10.39
C ASN A 278 -6.57 -3.84 9.67
N PHE A 279 -7.68 -3.20 9.94
CA PHE A 279 -8.88 -3.30 9.10
C PHE A 279 -8.73 -2.37 7.91
N VAL A 280 -9.00 -2.89 6.69
CA VAL A 280 -8.94 -2.12 5.44
C VAL A 280 -10.28 -2.18 4.73
N GLY A 281 -10.89 -1.03 4.49
CA GLY A 281 -12.24 -0.88 3.91
C GLY A 281 -12.26 -1.00 2.38
N TRP A 282 -11.78 -2.11 1.84
CA TRP A 282 -11.70 -2.35 0.40
C TRP A 282 -13.04 -2.41 -0.32
N SER A 283 -14.16 -2.66 0.38
CA SER A 283 -15.50 -2.64 -0.23
C SER A 283 -15.86 -1.29 -0.87
N ALA A 284 -15.07 -0.23 -0.59
CA ALA A 284 -15.19 1.03 -1.29
C ALA A 284 -14.82 0.93 -2.78
N TYR A 285 -14.00 -0.08 -3.18
CA TYR A 285 -13.65 -0.34 -4.58
C TYR A 285 -14.61 -1.34 -5.21
N ASP A 286 -15.83 -0.88 -5.43
CA ASP A 286 -16.90 -1.66 -6.05
C ASP A 286 -16.75 -1.78 -7.57
N SER A 287 -16.32 -0.71 -8.22
CA SER A 287 -16.14 -0.66 -9.66
C SER A 287 -15.11 0.39 -10.10
N LEU A 288 -14.48 0.15 -11.25
CA LEU A 288 -13.67 1.13 -11.99
C LEU A 288 -14.47 1.61 -13.20
N LYS A 289 -14.61 2.93 -13.34
CA LYS A 289 -15.38 3.56 -14.42
C LYS A 289 -14.51 4.51 -15.20
N PHE A 290 -14.72 4.54 -16.51
CA PHE A 290 -14.15 5.53 -17.41
C PHE A 290 -15.30 6.17 -18.19
N ASP A 291 -15.59 7.43 -17.90
CA ASP A 291 -16.64 8.20 -18.55
C ASP A 291 -15.97 9.06 -19.61
N PHE A 292 -16.17 8.73 -20.90
CA PHE A 292 -15.56 9.42 -22.02
C PHE A 292 -16.35 10.68 -22.41
N THR A 293 -15.64 11.75 -22.79
CA THR A 293 -16.29 13.01 -23.22
C THR A 293 -16.97 12.88 -24.57
N GLN A 294 -16.41 12.08 -25.48
CA GLN A 294 -16.99 11.82 -26.81
C GLN A 294 -17.46 10.35 -26.87
N HIS A 295 -18.64 10.15 -27.44
CA HIS A 295 -19.23 8.84 -27.65
C HIS A 295 -19.45 8.58 -29.13
N THR A 296 -19.29 7.32 -29.54
CA THR A 296 -19.64 6.83 -30.86
C THR A 296 -20.43 5.52 -30.71
N SER A 297 -20.74 4.86 -31.84
CA SER A 297 -21.32 3.51 -31.77
C SER A 297 -20.42 2.49 -31.08
N ASN A 298 -19.09 2.69 -31.15
CA ASN A 298 -18.06 1.75 -30.67
C ASN A 298 -17.34 2.24 -29.42
N LEU A 299 -17.26 3.54 -29.17
CA LEU A 299 -16.67 4.12 -27.95
C LEU A 299 -17.81 4.55 -27.02
N LYS A 300 -17.96 3.85 -25.91
CA LYS A 300 -18.93 4.09 -24.85
C LYS A 300 -18.23 4.11 -23.51
N ASP A 301 -18.89 4.67 -22.51
CA ASP A 301 -18.39 4.60 -21.12
C ASP A 301 -18.16 3.16 -20.70
N GLU A 302 -17.08 2.94 -19.98
CA GLU A 302 -16.68 1.62 -19.50
C GLU A 302 -16.93 1.50 -18.02
N HIS A 303 -17.44 0.34 -17.61
CA HIS A 303 -17.73 0.03 -16.24
C HIS A 303 -17.25 -1.39 -15.92
N PHE A 304 -16.16 -1.46 -15.17
CA PHE A 304 -15.54 -2.71 -14.75
C PHE A 304 -15.87 -2.99 -13.28
N PRO A 305 -16.78 -3.93 -12.97
CA PRO A 305 -17.07 -4.34 -11.59
C PRO A 305 -15.81 -4.95 -10.96
N ARG A 306 -15.58 -4.64 -9.67
CA ARG A 306 -14.47 -5.12 -8.87
C ARG A 306 -14.92 -5.91 -7.65
N PHE A 307 -15.97 -5.44 -6.97
CA PHE A 307 -16.60 -6.07 -5.80
C PHE A 307 -15.57 -6.54 -4.77
N TYR A 308 -14.63 -5.65 -4.43
CA TYR A 308 -13.67 -5.94 -3.39
C TYR A 308 -14.37 -6.03 -2.03
N HIS A 309 -13.86 -6.86 -1.13
CA HIS A 309 -14.37 -7.00 0.22
C HIS A 309 -13.34 -6.52 1.25
N ASN A 310 -13.84 -6.14 2.44
CA ASN A 310 -13.01 -5.63 3.52
C ASN A 310 -12.09 -6.72 4.05
N THR A 311 -10.90 -6.32 4.51
CA THR A 311 -9.86 -7.24 4.97
C THR A 311 -9.31 -6.87 6.33
N VAL A 312 -8.64 -7.84 6.99
CA VAL A 312 -7.92 -7.64 8.24
C VAL A 312 -6.50 -8.19 8.09
N ALA A 313 -5.52 -7.30 8.04
CA ALA A 313 -4.11 -7.67 8.03
C ALA A 313 -3.53 -7.73 9.45
N VAL A 314 -2.60 -8.65 9.67
CA VAL A 314 -1.90 -8.82 10.97
C VAL A 314 -0.41 -8.67 10.75
N ARG A 315 0.24 -7.89 11.60
CA ARG A 315 1.67 -7.55 11.52
C ARG A 315 2.35 -7.76 12.85
N LEU A 316 3.43 -8.51 12.84
CA LEU A 316 4.26 -8.78 14.00
C LEU A 316 5.67 -8.29 13.75
N GLY A 317 6.22 -7.52 14.67
CA GLY A 317 7.56 -6.95 14.57
C GLY A 317 8.36 -7.04 15.85
N ALA A 318 9.67 -7.13 15.70
CA ALA A 318 10.64 -7.12 16.80
C ALA A 318 11.79 -6.16 16.50
N ASN A 319 12.18 -5.36 17.50
CA ASN A 319 13.41 -4.58 17.50
C ASN A 319 14.30 -5.07 18.61
N TYR A 320 15.54 -5.44 18.28
CA TYR A 320 16.55 -5.87 19.24
C TYR A 320 17.75 -4.93 19.22
N ASP A 321 17.95 -4.15 20.31
CA ASP A 321 19.11 -3.28 20.50
C ASP A 321 20.31 -4.11 20.93
N VAL A 322 21.18 -4.47 20.00
CA VAL A 322 22.44 -5.20 20.26
C VAL A 322 23.32 -4.39 21.23
N ASN A 323 23.41 -3.10 20.96
CA ASN A 323 24.11 -2.12 21.78
C ASN A 323 23.54 -0.70 21.50
N LYS A 324 24.17 0.34 22.10
CA LYS A 324 23.73 1.73 21.92
C LYS A 324 23.79 2.24 20.48
N LYS A 325 24.55 1.59 19.59
CA LYS A 325 24.73 2.02 18.20
C LYS A 325 23.98 1.16 17.18
N LEU A 326 23.73 -0.11 17.50
CA LEU A 326 23.21 -1.08 16.53
C LEU A 326 21.91 -1.70 17.03
N SER A 327 20.87 -1.63 16.22
CA SER A 327 19.60 -2.35 16.38
C SER A 327 19.39 -3.30 15.19
N LEU A 328 18.90 -4.49 15.47
CA LEU A 328 18.43 -5.46 14.49
C LEU A 328 16.90 -5.51 14.55
N MET A 329 16.27 -5.64 13.40
CA MET A 329 14.83 -5.66 13.29
C MET A 329 14.38 -6.83 12.42
N GLY A 330 13.24 -7.40 12.73
CA GLY A 330 12.61 -8.44 11.93
C GLY A 330 11.10 -8.40 12.10
N GLY A 331 10.38 -8.87 11.10
CA GLY A 331 8.95 -8.88 11.14
C GLY A 331 8.30 -9.86 10.19
N LEU A 332 7.06 -10.15 10.48
CA LEU A 332 6.18 -11.00 9.68
C LEU A 332 4.84 -10.28 9.52
N ALA A 333 4.25 -10.40 8.32
CA ALA A 333 2.87 -9.99 8.15
C ALA A 333 2.10 -11.02 7.31
N TYR A 334 0.83 -11.10 7.62
CA TYR A 334 -0.16 -11.77 6.80
C TYR A 334 -1.14 -10.71 6.29
N ASP A 335 -1.23 -10.62 5.00
CA ASP A 335 -1.95 -9.56 4.31
C ASP A 335 -2.86 -10.21 3.25
N PRO A 336 -4.11 -10.38 3.62
CA PRO A 336 -5.12 -11.16 2.92
C PRO A 336 -5.70 -10.47 1.63
N SER A 337 -6.17 -11.16 0.44
CA SER A 337 -6.68 -10.56 -0.82
C SER A 337 -8.10 -9.95 -0.73
N PRO A 338 -8.38 -8.68 -1.05
CA PRO A 338 -9.73 -8.16 -1.15
C PRO A 338 -10.50 -8.61 -2.39
N VAL A 339 -9.82 -9.25 -3.35
CA VAL A 339 -10.39 -9.56 -4.66
C VAL A 339 -11.32 -10.76 -4.57
N SER A 340 -12.58 -10.55 -4.88
CA SER A 340 -13.59 -11.62 -4.94
C SER A 340 -13.32 -12.59 -6.10
N ASP A 341 -13.74 -13.86 -5.94
CA ASP A 341 -13.71 -14.81 -7.04
C ASP A 341 -14.56 -14.30 -8.20
N GLY A 342 -14.13 -14.58 -9.43
CA GLY A 342 -14.76 -14.03 -10.64
C GLY A 342 -14.26 -12.63 -11.03
N TYR A 343 -13.46 -11.96 -10.18
CA TYR A 343 -12.97 -10.60 -10.42
C TYR A 343 -11.43 -10.48 -10.34
N VAL A 344 -10.72 -11.59 -10.41
CA VAL A 344 -9.26 -11.62 -10.46
C VAL A 344 -8.80 -11.17 -11.85
N SER A 345 -8.38 -9.95 -11.96
CA SER A 345 -8.00 -9.33 -13.24
C SER A 345 -6.49 -9.26 -13.42
N PRO A 346 -5.99 -9.37 -14.65
CA PRO A 346 -4.55 -9.44 -14.90
C PRO A 346 -3.80 -8.11 -14.74
N GLU A 347 -4.47 -6.99 -14.57
CA GLU A 347 -3.84 -5.71 -14.23
C GLU A 347 -3.49 -5.61 -12.74
N LEU A 348 -4.18 -6.39 -11.88
CA LEU A 348 -3.93 -6.48 -10.46
C LEU A 348 -4.26 -7.90 -9.97
N PRO A 349 -3.47 -8.91 -10.35
CA PRO A 349 -3.71 -10.30 -9.95
C PRO A 349 -3.30 -10.48 -8.49
N ASP A 350 -4.27 -10.31 -7.60
CA ASP A 350 -4.04 -10.31 -6.17
C ASP A 350 -4.46 -11.64 -5.52
N ALA A 351 -3.67 -12.05 -4.54
CA ALA A 351 -3.86 -13.25 -3.74
C ALA A 351 -3.28 -13.01 -2.34
N ASP A 352 -3.66 -13.83 -1.38
CA ASP A 352 -3.13 -13.79 -0.01
C ASP A 352 -1.61 -13.76 0.00
N ARG A 353 -1.03 -12.90 0.86
CA ARG A 353 0.41 -12.66 0.91
C ARG A 353 0.98 -12.91 2.30
N TYR A 354 2.11 -13.59 2.32
CA TYR A 354 3.01 -13.63 3.45
C TYR A 354 4.16 -12.66 3.20
N VAL A 355 4.42 -11.85 4.19
CA VAL A 355 5.47 -10.82 4.14
C VAL A 355 6.50 -11.12 5.22
N ILE A 356 7.76 -11.18 4.82
CA ILE A 356 8.91 -11.36 5.71
C ILE A 356 9.78 -10.13 5.58
N THR A 357 10.16 -9.54 6.71
CA THR A 357 10.98 -8.32 6.72
C THR A 357 12.16 -8.45 7.64
N CYS A 358 13.23 -7.73 7.31
CA CYS A 358 14.37 -7.56 8.18
C CYS A 358 15.00 -6.18 8.00
N GLY A 359 15.81 -5.77 8.95
CA GLY A 359 16.56 -4.52 8.82
C GLY A 359 17.55 -4.29 9.94
N ILE A 360 18.37 -3.29 9.70
CA ILE A 360 19.37 -2.80 10.64
C ILE A 360 19.26 -1.28 10.78
N ALA A 361 19.45 -0.78 11.99
CA ALA A 361 19.58 0.64 12.26
C ALA A 361 20.90 0.92 12.96
N TYR A 362 21.75 1.75 12.35
CA TYR A 362 23.05 2.11 12.86
C TYR A 362 23.09 3.59 13.24
N ARG A 363 23.23 3.88 14.52
CA ARG A 363 23.41 5.22 15.07
C ARG A 363 24.86 5.67 14.86
N ALA A 364 25.10 6.31 13.71
CA ALA A 364 26.43 6.81 13.35
C ALA A 364 26.93 7.88 14.33
N THR A 365 26.01 8.75 14.79
CA THR A 365 26.23 9.75 15.83
C THR A 365 25.07 9.74 16.84
N SER A 366 25.12 10.61 17.85
CA SER A 366 23.99 10.82 18.77
C SER A 366 22.73 11.35 18.08
N LYS A 367 22.88 11.95 16.88
CA LYS A 367 21.79 12.58 16.12
C LYS A 367 21.45 11.85 14.83
N LEU A 368 22.41 11.17 14.19
CA LEU A 368 22.23 10.54 12.88
C LEU A 368 22.13 9.03 13.00
N CYS A 369 21.06 8.46 12.48
CA CYS A 369 20.85 7.03 12.32
C CYS A 369 20.68 6.69 10.82
N ILE A 370 21.42 5.68 10.37
CA ILE A 370 21.31 5.09 9.03
C ILE A 370 20.50 3.80 9.19
N ILE A 371 19.52 3.59 8.33
CA ILE A 371 18.63 2.44 8.38
C ILE A 371 18.66 1.75 7.02
N ALA A 372 18.87 0.44 7.01
CA ALA A 372 18.66 -0.40 5.84
C ALA A 372 17.64 -1.47 6.20
N ALA A 373 16.72 -1.75 5.28
CA ALA A 373 15.68 -2.75 5.47
C ALA A 373 15.37 -3.44 4.16
N ALA A 374 14.80 -4.64 4.26
CA ALA A 374 14.29 -5.37 3.11
C ALA A 374 12.95 -6.02 3.47
N GLU A 375 12.06 -6.06 2.48
CA GLU A 375 10.81 -6.78 2.53
C GLU A 375 10.78 -7.80 1.40
N PHE A 376 10.33 -9.00 1.70
CA PHE A 376 10.01 -10.04 0.74
C PHE A 376 8.53 -10.37 0.85
N VAL A 377 7.81 -10.18 -0.25
CA VAL A 377 6.39 -10.51 -0.40
C VAL A 377 6.28 -11.78 -1.25
N ASN A 378 5.50 -12.74 -0.78
CA ASN A 378 5.19 -13.96 -1.52
C ASN A 378 3.68 -14.23 -1.43
N SER A 379 2.99 -14.13 -2.58
CA SER A 379 1.59 -14.51 -2.64
C SER A 379 1.44 -16.04 -2.74
N ILE A 380 0.33 -16.54 -2.26
CA ILE A 380 -0.13 -17.90 -2.57
C ILE A 380 -0.49 -17.93 -4.06
N ALA A 381 -0.16 -19.02 -4.77
CA ALA A 381 -0.64 -19.21 -6.13
C ALA A 381 -2.18 -19.33 -6.11
N ARG A 382 -2.86 -18.52 -6.93
CA ARG A 382 -4.33 -18.47 -6.96
C ARG A 382 -4.84 -18.72 -8.36
N ASP A 383 -5.76 -19.69 -8.47
CA ASP A 383 -6.58 -19.83 -9.66
C ASP A 383 -7.61 -18.70 -9.66
N GLY A 384 -7.57 -17.86 -10.69
CA GLY A 384 -8.41 -16.68 -10.82
C GLY A 384 -9.22 -16.68 -12.11
N THR A 385 -10.42 -16.15 -12.02
CA THR A 385 -11.26 -15.86 -13.18
C THR A 385 -11.58 -14.38 -13.22
N TYR A 386 -11.63 -13.83 -14.42
CA TYR A 386 -12.18 -12.51 -14.70
C TYR A 386 -13.40 -12.72 -15.59
N ASP A 387 -14.56 -12.96 -14.94
CA ASP A 387 -15.78 -13.43 -15.60
C ASP A 387 -16.33 -12.43 -16.61
N VAL A 388 -16.09 -11.12 -16.40
CA VAL A 388 -16.47 -10.03 -17.31
C VAL A 388 -15.94 -10.26 -18.73
N MET A 389 -14.75 -10.85 -18.86
CA MET A 389 -14.05 -11.07 -20.14
C MET A 389 -13.75 -12.55 -20.38
N ASN A 390 -14.31 -13.45 -19.56
CA ASN A 390 -14.08 -14.90 -19.61
C ASN A 390 -12.57 -15.27 -19.67
N PHE A 391 -11.75 -14.57 -18.89
CA PHE A 391 -10.30 -14.78 -18.84
C PHE A 391 -9.94 -15.55 -17.57
N LYS A 392 -9.15 -16.62 -17.71
CA LYS A 392 -8.83 -17.56 -16.61
C LYS A 392 -7.36 -17.87 -16.56
N GLY A 393 -6.82 -17.93 -15.35
CA GLY A 393 -5.44 -18.34 -15.16
C GLY A 393 -5.07 -18.49 -13.69
N THR A 394 -3.96 -19.19 -13.45
CA THR A 394 -3.30 -19.23 -12.14
C THR A 394 -2.30 -18.08 -12.09
N TYR A 395 -2.36 -17.28 -11.02
CA TYR A 395 -1.43 -16.18 -10.78
C TYR A 395 -0.61 -16.42 -9.53
N LYS A 396 0.65 -15.99 -9.58
CA LYS A 396 1.53 -15.92 -8.42
C LYS A 396 2.35 -14.64 -8.47
N THR A 397 2.35 -13.90 -7.38
CA THR A 397 3.09 -12.63 -7.26
C THR A 397 4.17 -12.76 -6.20
N THR A 398 5.38 -12.33 -6.54
CA THR A 398 6.48 -12.14 -5.60
C THR A 398 7.01 -10.73 -5.74
N ALA A 399 7.52 -10.14 -4.65
CA ALA A 399 8.22 -8.86 -4.72
C ALA A 399 9.36 -8.83 -3.72
N PHE A 400 10.48 -8.25 -4.12
CA PHE A 400 11.58 -7.94 -3.23
C PHE A 400 11.77 -6.43 -3.16
N THR A 401 11.81 -5.89 -1.95
CA THR A 401 11.83 -4.44 -1.72
C THR A 401 12.94 -4.07 -0.73
N PRO A 402 14.18 -3.90 -1.17
CA PRO A 402 15.22 -3.28 -0.35
C PRO A 402 14.98 -1.78 -0.22
N GLY A 403 15.46 -1.20 0.88
CA GLY A 403 15.38 0.22 1.15
C GLY A 403 16.52 0.73 2.02
N ILE A 404 16.82 2.00 1.86
CA ILE A 404 17.80 2.73 2.66
C ILE A 404 17.21 4.06 3.09
N GLY A 405 17.58 4.52 4.29
CA GLY A 405 17.08 5.79 4.82
C GLY A 405 17.94 6.35 5.92
N LEU A 406 17.67 7.59 6.21
CA LEU A 406 18.31 8.39 7.24
C LEU A 406 17.28 8.92 8.22
N SER A 407 17.64 8.92 9.50
CA SER A 407 16.89 9.58 10.57
C SER A 407 17.82 10.54 11.30
N TYR A 408 17.43 11.80 11.38
CA TYR A 408 18.19 12.83 12.08
C TYR A 408 17.36 13.41 13.24
N ASN A 409 17.95 13.41 14.43
CA ASN A 409 17.36 13.95 15.66
C ASN A 409 18.04 15.29 16.03
N PHE A 410 17.25 16.32 16.28
CA PHE A 410 17.73 17.65 16.65
C PHE A 410 18.04 17.78 18.14
#